data_7113388666e8e695ed5b606e749c278d
#
_entry.id   7113388666e8e695ed5b606e749c278d
#
_cell.length_a   1.000
_cell.length_b   1.000
_cell.length_c   1.000
_cell.angle_alpha   90.00
_cell.angle_beta   90.00
_cell.angle_gamma   90.00
#
_symmetry.space_group_name_H-M   'P 1'
#
loop_
_entity.id
_entity.type
_entity.pdbx_description
1 polymer ?
#
loop_
_entity_poly.entity_id
_entity_poly.type
_entity_poly.pdbx_seq_one_letter_code
_entity_poly.pdbx_strand_id
1 'polypeptide(L)'
;MMAVVGWTLLGCGSGRAAPYPAEIVEAFVSACKANAPESVCRCAIDNIQKRFSLDQYLAFEKRIEQNDTPKELADATAECRGR
;
A
#
# COMPACT_ATOMS: atom_id res chain seq x y z
N MET A 1 7.67 34.24 -3.26
CA MET A 1 7.61 33.94 -3.45
C MET A 1 7.71 33.14 -4.16
N MET A 2 7.76 32.86 -4.37
CA MET A 2 7.89 32.24 -4.99
C MET A 2 8.25 31.04 -4.92
N ALA A 3 8.65 30.74 -4.35
CA ALA A 3 9.22 29.61 -4.07
C ALA A 3 8.31 28.59 -4.09
N VAL A 4 7.47 28.79 -3.62
CA VAL A 4 6.56 27.94 -3.51
C VAL A 4 6.31 27.18 -4.62
N VAL A 5 6.25 27.70 -5.47
CA VAL A 5 6.01 27.14 -6.58
C VAL A 5 6.69 26.00 -6.95
N GLY A 6 7.85 26.07 -6.90
CA GLY A 6 8.61 25.04 -7.35
C GLY A 6 8.30 23.75 -6.83
N TRP A 7 8.25 23.60 -5.59
CA TRP A 7 8.17 22.31 -5.09
C TRP A 7 6.86 21.65 -5.30
N THR A 8 5.98 22.40 -5.69
CA THR A 8 4.74 21.82 -5.98
C THR A 8 4.91 20.82 -7.02
N LEU A 9 5.80 21.09 -7.90
CA LEU A 9 5.96 20.21 -8.95
C LEU A 9 6.33 18.90 -8.57
N LEU A 10 7.06 18.84 -7.57
CA LEU A 10 7.51 17.62 -7.15
C LEU A 10 6.48 16.65 -7.00
N GLY A 11 5.60 16.92 -6.25
CA GLY A 11 4.62 15.96 -5.92
C GLY A 11 3.91 15.50 -7.10
N CYS A 12 3.74 16.34 -8.01
CA CYS A 12 2.98 15.95 -9.08
C CYS A 12 3.69 15.13 -10.02
N GLY A 13 4.92 15.31 -10.04
CA GLY A 13 5.67 14.67 -11.02
C GLY A 13 5.40 13.26 -11.22
N SER A 14 5.09 12.57 -10.24
CA SER A 14 4.94 11.17 -10.37
C SER A 14 3.63 10.76 -10.97
N GLY A 15 2.65 11.54 -10.81
CA GLY A 15 1.34 11.17 -11.27
C GLY A 15 0.75 10.01 -10.54
N ARG A 16 1.32 9.65 -9.42
CA ARG A 16 0.81 8.55 -8.62
C ARG A 16 0.41 9.00 -7.25
N ALA A 17 -0.35 8.19 -6.58
CA ALA A 17 -0.70 8.47 -5.22
C ALA A 17 0.55 8.51 -4.39
N ALA A 18 0.54 9.30 -3.34
CA ALA A 18 1.67 9.39 -2.46
C ALA A 18 1.90 8.03 -1.81
N PRO A 19 3.14 7.67 -1.58
CA PRO A 19 3.42 6.41 -0.92
C PRO A 19 2.90 6.41 0.50
N TYR A 20 2.59 5.25 1.01
CA TYR A 20 2.13 5.12 2.38
C TYR A 20 3.29 5.40 3.33
N PRO A 21 3.02 5.87 4.53
CA PRO A 21 4.08 6.05 5.52
C PRO A 21 4.83 4.75 5.76
N ALA A 22 6.11 4.85 6.02
CA ALA A 22 6.94 3.68 6.21
C ALA A 22 6.42 2.78 7.33
N GLU A 23 5.89 3.35 8.38
CA GLU A 23 5.38 2.54 9.49
C GLU A 23 4.19 1.69 9.07
N ILE A 24 3.38 2.19 8.15
CA ILE A 24 2.24 1.43 7.64
C ILE A 24 2.77 0.26 6.79
N VAL A 25 3.73 0.54 5.93
CA VAL A 25 4.30 -0.48 5.07
C VAL A 25 4.95 -1.58 5.91
N GLU A 26 5.74 -1.19 6.91
CA GLU A 26 6.43 -2.18 7.72
C GLU A 26 5.45 -2.98 8.59
N ALA A 27 4.39 -2.34 9.05
CA ALA A 27 3.38 -3.07 9.81
C ALA A 27 2.70 -4.13 8.94
N PHE A 28 2.41 -3.78 7.69
CA PHE A 28 1.82 -4.74 6.77
C PHE A 28 2.77 -5.90 6.53
N VAL A 29 4.04 -5.60 6.25
CA VAL A 29 5.02 -6.63 5.95
C VAL A 29 5.20 -7.55 7.17
N SER A 30 5.29 -6.97 8.35
CA SER A 30 5.44 -7.75 9.57
C SER A 30 4.30 -8.74 9.77
N ALA A 31 3.08 -8.29 9.61
CA ALA A 31 1.92 -9.16 9.77
C ALA A 31 1.86 -10.20 8.66
N CYS A 32 2.20 -9.81 7.47
CA CYS A 32 2.14 -10.70 6.31
C CYS A 32 3.15 -11.84 6.41
N LYS A 33 4.30 -11.58 7.00
CA LYS A 33 5.36 -12.57 7.09
C LYS A 33 4.98 -13.79 7.91
N ALA A 34 3.94 -13.69 8.67
CA ALA A 34 3.44 -14.86 9.40
C ALA A 34 2.88 -15.90 8.43
N ASN A 35 2.48 -15.48 7.24
CA ASN A 35 1.82 -16.36 6.29
C ASN A 35 2.46 -16.44 4.91
N ALA A 36 3.48 -15.63 4.66
CA ALA A 36 4.09 -15.58 3.32
C ALA A 36 5.51 -15.06 3.42
N PRO A 37 6.35 -15.35 2.43
CA PRO A 37 7.72 -14.83 2.42
C PRO A 37 7.73 -13.31 2.32
N GLU A 38 8.77 -12.71 2.85
CA GLU A 38 8.89 -11.26 2.83
C GLU A 38 8.79 -10.68 1.42
N SER A 39 9.39 -11.36 0.43
CA SER A 39 9.34 -10.84 -0.94
C SER A 39 7.91 -10.74 -1.45
N VAL A 40 7.08 -11.71 -1.11
CA VAL A 40 5.67 -11.68 -1.50
C VAL A 40 4.97 -10.54 -0.76
N CYS A 41 5.29 -10.35 0.52
CA CYS A 41 4.66 -9.30 1.31
C CYS A 41 5.01 -7.91 0.78
N ARG A 42 6.26 -7.69 0.41
CA ARG A 42 6.65 -6.40 -0.14
C ARG A 42 6.04 -6.16 -1.51
N CYS A 43 5.94 -7.21 -2.32
CA CYS A 43 5.27 -7.12 -3.60
C CYS A 43 3.79 -6.77 -3.40
N ALA A 44 3.16 -7.39 -2.43
CA ALA A 44 1.74 -7.17 -2.18
C ALA A 44 1.47 -5.73 -1.78
N ILE A 45 2.24 -5.19 -0.83
CA ILE A 45 1.99 -3.83 -0.38
C ILE A 45 2.34 -2.83 -1.49
N ASP A 46 3.30 -3.15 -2.34
CA ASP A 46 3.63 -2.30 -3.46
C ASP A 46 2.46 -2.23 -4.45
N ASN A 47 1.83 -3.38 -4.74
CA ASN A 47 0.67 -3.41 -5.59
C ASN A 47 -0.50 -2.64 -4.98
N ILE A 48 -0.68 -2.78 -3.68
CA ILE A 48 -1.74 -2.08 -2.98
C ILE A 48 -1.54 -0.58 -3.08
N GLN A 49 -0.31 -0.12 -2.87
CA GLN A 49 -0.02 1.31 -2.96
C GLN A 49 -0.30 1.87 -4.36
N LYS A 50 -0.12 1.06 -5.38
CA LYS A 50 -0.35 1.50 -6.75
C LYS A 50 -1.83 1.58 -7.09
N ARG A 51 -2.65 0.81 -6.41
CA ARG A 51 -4.07 0.70 -6.75
C ARG A 51 -4.99 1.48 -5.84
N PHE A 52 -4.59 1.69 -4.60
CA PHE A 52 -5.48 2.27 -3.61
C PHE A 52 -4.82 3.41 -2.86
N SER A 53 -5.59 4.43 -2.52
CA SER A 53 -5.08 5.51 -1.71
C SER A 53 -4.90 5.01 -0.28
N LEU A 54 -4.18 5.77 0.52
CA LEU A 54 -4.00 5.40 1.92
C LEU A 54 -5.36 5.34 2.64
N ASP A 55 -6.26 6.26 2.33
CA ASP A 55 -7.57 6.26 2.96
C ASP A 55 -8.33 4.96 2.65
N GLN A 56 -8.24 4.50 1.41
CA GLN A 56 -8.88 3.25 1.04
C GLN A 56 -8.24 2.07 1.77
N TYR A 57 -6.92 2.10 1.90
CA TYR A 57 -6.22 1.05 2.60
C TYR A 57 -6.62 0.99 4.07
N LEU A 58 -6.73 2.15 4.71
CA LEU A 58 -7.13 2.18 6.11
C LEU A 58 -8.57 1.67 6.31
N ALA A 59 -9.44 1.93 5.34
CA ALA A 59 -10.78 1.38 5.39
C ALA A 59 -10.75 -0.14 5.26
N PHE A 60 -9.84 -0.68 4.43
CA PHE A 60 -9.68 -2.12 4.32
C PHE A 60 -9.20 -2.71 5.64
N GLU A 61 -8.29 -2.04 6.33
CA GLU A 61 -7.81 -2.54 7.61
C GLU A 61 -8.92 -2.66 8.63
N LYS A 62 -9.87 -1.75 8.62
CA LYS A 62 -10.99 -1.83 9.52
C LYS A 62 -11.85 -3.04 9.22
N ARG A 63 -12.00 -3.38 7.95
CA ARG A 63 -12.76 -4.56 7.59
C ARG A 63 -12.04 -5.82 8.04
N ILE A 64 -10.72 -5.84 7.95
CA ILE A 64 -9.94 -6.98 8.40
C ILE A 64 -10.12 -7.19 9.90
N GLU A 65 -10.16 -6.10 10.67
CA GLU A 65 -10.37 -6.19 12.10
C GLU A 65 -11.73 -6.82 12.42
N GLN A 66 -12.67 -6.75 11.48
CA GLN A 66 -13.99 -7.31 11.66
C GLN A 66 -14.08 -8.70 11.00
N ASN A 67 -12.92 -9.30 10.71
CA ASN A 67 -12.83 -10.61 10.06
C ASN A 67 -13.43 -10.62 8.66
N ASP A 68 -13.39 -9.46 8.00
CA ASP A 68 -13.91 -9.35 6.64
C ASP A 68 -12.76 -8.95 5.73
N THR A 69 -12.06 -9.92 5.17
CA THR A 69 -10.90 -9.64 4.33
C THR A 69 -11.35 -9.15 2.96
N PRO A 70 -10.95 -7.95 2.58
CA PRO A 70 -11.34 -7.43 1.28
C PRO A 70 -10.73 -8.25 0.15
N LYS A 71 -11.55 -8.55 -0.85
CA LYS A 71 -11.11 -9.32 -2.00
C LYS A 71 -9.98 -8.59 -2.71
N GLU A 72 -10.05 -7.27 -2.75
CA GLU A 72 -9.03 -6.46 -3.43
C GLU A 72 -7.64 -6.68 -2.86
N LEU A 73 -7.53 -6.83 -1.55
CA LEU A 73 -6.23 -7.07 -0.93
C LEU A 73 -5.79 -8.51 -1.21
N ALA A 74 -6.70 -9.44 -1.17
CA ALA A 74 -6.39 -10.83 -1.45
C ALA A 74 -5.89 -10.98 -2.89
N ASP A 75 -6.52 -10.28 -3.82
CA ASP A 75 -6.13 -10.33 -5.23
C ASP A 75 -4.73 -9.75 -5.43
N ALA A 76 -4.44 -8.63 -4.78
CA ALA A 76 -3.12 -8.00 -4.91
C ALA A 76 -2.02 -8.94 -4.40
N THR A 77 -2.30 -9.67 -3.33
CA THR A 77 -1.33 -10.61 -2.78
C THR A 77 -1.19 -11.83 -3.69
N ALA A 78 -2.29 -12.31 -4.21
CA ALA A 78 -2.28 -13.50 -5.07
C ALA A 78 -1.45 -13.28 -6.32
N GLU A 79 -1.47 -12.07 -6.86
CA GLU A 79 -0.67 -11.76 -8.04
C GLU A 79 0.82 -11.92 -7.74
N CYS A 80 1.24 -11.61 -6.53
CA CYS A 80 2.63 -11.73 -6.17
C CYS A 80 3.05 -13.18 -5.95
N ARG A 81 2.12 -14.01 -5.52
CA ARG A 81 2.44 -15.41 -5.27
C ARG A 81 2.62 -16.19 -6.56
N GLY A 82 2.08 -15.69 -7.62
CA GLY A 82 2.23 -16.37 -8.88
C GLY A 82 3.53 -16.11 -9.60
N ARG A 83 4.41 -15.31 -9.03
CA ARG A 83 5.66 -14.97 -9.69
C ARG A 83 6.81 -15.88 -9.36
#